data_472cf62211c631018e9161025dfaf475
#
_entry.id   472cf62211c631018e9161025dfaf475
#
_cell.length_a   1.000
_cell.length_b   1.000
_cell.length_c   1.000
_cell.angle_alpha   90.00
_cell.angle_beta   90.00
_cell.angle_gamma   90.00
#
_symmetry.space_group_name_H-M   'P 1'
#
loop_
_entity.id
_entity.type
_entity.pdbx_description
1 polymer ?
#
loop_
_entity_poly.entity_id
_entity_poly.type
_entity_poly.pdbx_seq_one_letter_code
_entity_poly.pdbx_strand_id
1 'polypeptide(L)'
;MFTNAPSLAVADPELNAALVAESGRQEAHIELIASENYASPAVMEAQGGQLTNKYAEGYPGKRYYGGCEFVDIAEQLAIDRLKQLYNCDYANVQPHSGAQANAAIFLTLVNPGDVVMGMNLAQGGHLTHGHPANFSGKQYKIVPYGLDPETGLI
;
A
#
# COMPACT_ATOMS: atom_id res chain seq x y z
N MET A 1 13.74 13.06 -24.61
CA MET A 1 13.01 13.83 -23.59
C MET A 1 13.60 13.61 -22.18
N PHE A 2 13.90 12.38 -21.78
CA PHE A 2 14.36 12.06 -20.43
C PHE A 2 15.88 12.00 -20.25
N THR A 3 16.65 11.90 -21.31
CA THR A 3 18.12 11.73 -21.28
C THR A 3 18.90 12.98 -20.92
N ASN A 4 18.30 14.18 -21.03
CA ASN A 4 18.93 15.46 -20.74
C ASN A 4 18.33 16.18 -19.51
N ALA A 5 17.50 15.51 -18.73
CA ALA A 5 16.98 16.07 -17.50
C ALA A 5 18.09 16.15 -16.43
N PRO A 6 18.20 17.26 -15.69
CA PRO A 6 19.15 17.34 -14.59
C PRO A 6 18.82 16.29 -13.53
N SER A 7 19.84 15.78 -12.85
CA SER A 7 19.63 14.93 -11.67
C SER A 7 18.94 15.70 -10.55
N LEU A 8 18.34 15.00 -9.60
CA LEU A 8 17.72 15.63 -8.42
C LEU A 8 18.71 16.54 -7.67
N ALA A 9 19.95 16.13 -7.57
CA ALA A 9 21.00 16.94 -6.93
C ALA A 9 21.21 18.32 -7.57
N VAL A 10 20.88 18.45 -8.85
CA VAL A 10 20.99 19.71 -9.59
C VAL A 10 19.65 20.45 -9.62
N ALA A 11 18.54 19.71 -9.77
CA ALA A 11 17.20 20.28 -9.89
C ALA A 11 16.65 20.79 -8.55
N ASP A 12 16.92 20.05 -7.47
CA ASP A 12 16.47 20.36 -6.11
C ASP A 12 17.51 19.88 -5.08
N PRO A 13 18.57 20.67 -4.83
CA PRO A 13 19.62 20.28 -3.92
C PRO A 13 19.18 20.15 -2.45
N GLU A 14 18.14 20.88 -2.02
CA GLU A 14 17.60 20.78 -0.66
C GLU A 14 16.91 19.45 -0.43
N LEU A 15 16.06 19.05 -1.34
CA LEU A 15 15.41 17.75 -1.29
C LEU A 15 16.43 16.61 -1.41
N ASN A 16 17.39 16.74 -2.33
CA ASN A 16 18.43 15.75 -2.47
C ASN A 16 19.25 15.56 -1.17
N ALA A 17 19.58 16.65 -0.47
CA ALA A 17 20.28 16.57 0.81
C ALA A 17 19.46 15.83 1.88
N ALA A 18 18.16 16.05 1.92
CA ALA A 18 17.26 15.34 2.83
C ALA A 18 17.21 13.83 2.54
N LEU A 19 17.12 13.45 1.26
CA LEU A 19 17.11 12.02 0.85
C LEU A 19 18.45 11.33 1.17
N VAL A 20 19.57 12.00 0.95
CA VAL A 20 20.89 11.48 1.32
C VAL A 20 21.04 11.32 2.83
N ALA A 21 20.56 12.29 3.62
CA ALA A 21 20.57 12.21 5.07
C ALA A 21 19.68 11.05 5.59
N GLU A 22 18.48 10.87 5.01
CA GLU A 22 17.59 9.76 5.37
C GLU A 22 18.20 8.40 5.02
N SER A 23 18.82 8.29 3.85
CA SER A 23 19.54 7.06 3.47
C SER A 23 20.65 6.73 4.50
N GLY A 24 21.42 7.72 4.92
CA GLY A 24 22.44 7.56 5.97
C GLY A 24 21.84 7.19 7.33
N ARG A 25 20.67 7.74 7.67
CA ARG A 25 19.95 7.37 8.90
C ARG A 25 19.54 5.91 8.86
N GLN A 26 18.94 5.45 7.77
CA GLN A 26 18.51 4.05 7.63
C GLN A 26 19.67 3.06 7.71
N GLU A 27 20.82 3.39 7.15
CA GLU A 27 22.02 2.55 7.24
C GLU A 27 22.63 2.51 8.65
N ALA A 28 22.54 3.61 9.40
CA ALA A 28 23.20 3.76 10.70
C ALA A 28 22.34 3.33 11.90
N HIS A 29 21.04 3.14 11.73
CA HIS A 29 20.11 2.87 12.82
C HIS A 29 19.44 1.51 12.67
N ILE A 30 19.17 0.87 13.80
CA ILE A 30 18.35 -0.34 13.86
C ILE A 30 16.88 0.10 13.88
N GLU A 31 16.10 -0.37 12.90
CA GLU A 31 14.66 -0.12 12.84
C GLU A 31 13.92 -1.08 13.77
N LEU A 32 13.19 -0.54 14.75
CA LEU A 32 12.39 -1.30 15.71
C LEU A 32 10.88 -1.11 15.52
N ILE A 33 10.46 -0.33 14.54
CA ILE A 33 9.05 -0.17 14.21
C ILE A 33 8.62 -1.38 13.37
N ALA A 34 7.81 -2.26 13.95
CA ALA A 34 7.44 -3.55 13.37
C ALA A 34 6.69 -3.45 12.01
N SER A 35 6.06 -2.30 11.72
CA SER A 35 5.35 -2.06 10.46
C SER A 35 6.24 -1.53 9.33
N GLU A 36 7.49 -1.20 9.61
CA GLU A 36 8.42 -0.74 8.58
C GLU A 36 9.11 -1.90 7.88
N ASN A 37 9.32 -1.75 6.57
CA ASN A 37 10.00 -2.71 5.74
C ASN A 37 10.87 -1.98 4.70
N TYR A 38 12.16 -2.25 4.71
CA TYR A 38 13.07 -1.64 3.75
C TYR A 38 12.90 -2.25 2.36
N ALA A 39 12.47 -1.41 1.42
CA ALA A 39 12.34 -1.79 0.02
C ALA A 39 13.73 -1.98 -0.61
N SER A 40 13.85 -2.98 -1.49
CA SER A 40 15.08 -3.16 -2.25
C SER A 40 15.31 -2.00 -3.26
N PRO A 41 16.56 -1.71 -3.65
CA PRO A 41 16.85 -0.72 -4.68
C PRO A 41 16.06 -0.95 -5.97
N ALA A 42 15.86 -2.20 -6.39
CA ALA A 42 15.08 -2.54 -7.58
C ALA A 42 13.60 -2.14 -7.46
N VAL A 43 13.00 -2.27 -6.28
CA VAL A 43 11.63 -1.83 -6.03
C VAL A 43 11.54 -0.30 -6.11
N MET A 44 12.48 0.41 -5.51
CA MET A 44 12.52 1.88 -5.55
C MET A 44 12.75 2.40 -6.97
N GLU A 45 13.62 1.76 -7.76
CA GLU A 45 13.85 2.08 -9.17
C GLU A 45 12.57 1.87 -10.01
N ALA A 46 11.88 0.77 -9.84
CA ALA A 46 10.65 0.48 -10.56
C ALA A 46 9.53 1.49 -10.20
N GLN A 47 9.42 1.86 -8.93
CA GLN A 47 8.41 2.81 -8.45
C GLN A 47 8.63 4.22 -9.00
N GLY A 48 9.88 4.66 -9.13
CA GLY A 48 10.26 5.98 -9.68
C GLY A 48 10.44 6.02 -11.21
N GLY A 49 10.04 4.96 -11.92
CA GLY A 49 10.26 4.84 -13.36
C GLY A 49 9.26 5.63 -14.23
N GLN A 50 9.42 5.48 -15.57
CA GLN A 50 8.60 6.18 -16.58
C GLN A 50 7.10 5.85 -16.51
N LEU A 51 6.71 4.74 -15.91
CA LEU A 51 5.30 4.40 -15.68
C LEU A 51 4.57 5.47 -14.85
N THR A 52 5.29 6.24 -14.04
CA THR A 52 4.77 7.41 -13.31
C THR A 52 4.08 8.43 -14.22
N ASN A 53 4.48 8.53 -15.48
CA ASN A 53 3.93 9.47 -16.47
C ASN A 53 2.67 8.95 -17.17
N LYS A 54 2.30 7.68 -16.94
CA LYS A 54 1.23 7.05 -17.71
C LYS A 54 -0.08 6.98 -16.93
N TYR A 55 -1.08 7.66 -17.44
CA TYR A 55 -2.47 7.52 -16.99
C TYR A 55 -3.07 6.24 -17.56
N ALA A 56 -3.39 5.27 -16.71
CA ALA A 56 -3.78 3.91 -17.10
C ALA A 56 -5.07 3.45 -16.41
N GLU A 57 -6.11 4.30 -16.45
CA GLU A 57 -7.41 3.97 -15.90
C GLU A 57 -8.00 2.72 -16.56
N GLY A 58 -8.60 1.85 -15.78
CA GLY A 58 -9.09 0.54 -16.19
C GLY A 58 -8.15 -0.59 -15.76
N TYR A 59 -8.19 -1.71 -16.48
CA TYR A 59 -7.41 -2.91 -16.18
C TYR A 59 -6.63 -3.39 -17.41
N PRO A 60 -5.65 -4.27 -17.28
CA PRO A 60 -4.91 -4.84 -18.41
C PRO A 60 -5.86 -5.34 -19.51
N GLY A 61 -5.63 -4.91 -20.74
CA GLY A 61 -6.48 -5.21 -21.90
C GLY A 61 -7.85 -4.50 -21.93
N LYS A 62 -8.19 -3.72 -20.90
CA LYS A 62 -9.47 -2.99 -20.78
C LYS A 62 -9.23 -1.58 -20.26
N ARG A 63 -8.41 -0.81 -20.96
CA ARG A 63 -8.07 0.58 -20.60
C ARG A 63 -9.02 1.57 -21.28
N TYR A 64 -9.23 2.70 -20.62
CA TYR A 64 -9.98 3.82 -21.19
C TYR A 64 -9.14 4.66 -22.16
N TYR A 65 -7.81 4.57 -22.09
CA TYR A 65 -6.88 5.36 -22.90
C TYR A 65 -5.88 4.47 -23.62
N GLY A 66 -5.36 4.97 -24.77
CA GLY A 66 -4.32 4.30 -25.53
C GLY A 66 -2.93 4.41 -24.89
N GLY A 67 -1.96 3.67 -25.46
CA GLY A 67 -0.56 3.68 -25.02
C GLY A 67 -0.31 2.92 -23.72
N CYS A 68 -1.12 1.93 -23.41
CA CYS A 68 -1.04 1.16 -22.17
C CYS A 68 -0.41 -0.22 -22.34
N GLU A 69 0.10 -0.55 -23.50
CA GLU A 69 0.66 -1.87 -23.83
C GLU A 69 1.78 -2.31 -22.89
N PHE A 70 2.64 -1.41 -22.44
CA PHE A 70 3.72 -1.72 -21.51
C PHE A 70 3.29 -1.65 -20.03
N VAL A 71 2.39 -0.75 -19.70
CA VAL A 71 1.75 -0.69 -18.36
C VAL A 71 0.97 -1.97 -18.10
N ASP A 72 0.25 -2.48 -19.11
CA ASP A 72 -0.48 -3.75 -19.03
C ASP A 72 0.43 -4.92 -18.68
N ILE A 73 1.62 -4.97 -19.28
CA ILE A 73 2.61 -6.02 -18.97
C ILE A 73 3.03 -5.92 -17.50
N ALA A 74 3.36 -4.70 -17.02
CA ALA A 74 3.79 -4.50 -15.63
C ALA A 74 2.70 -4.89 -14.63
N GLU A 75 1.46 -4.46 -14.86
CA GLU A 75 0.34 -4.77 -13.97
C GLU A 75 -0.02 -6.26 -14.02
N GLN A 76 -0.03 -6.88 -15.20
CA GLN A 76 -0.30 -8.31 -15.34
C GLN A 76 0.77 -9.16 -14.64
N LEU A 77 2.05 -8.80 -14.75
CA LEU A 77 3.12 -9.47 -14.02
C LEU A 77 2.92 -9.38 -12.50
N ALA A 78 2.49 -8.23 -12.00
CA ALA A 78 2.21 -8.06 -10.57
C ALA A 78 1.04 -8.94 -10.12
N ILE A 79 -0.05 -8.98 -10.90
CA ILE A 79 -1.21 -9.85 -10.65
C ILE A 79 -0.79 -11.32 -10.61
N ASP A 80 -0.09 -11.79 -11.63
CA ASP A 80 0.29 -13.21 -11.77
C ASP A 80 1.21 -13.65 -10.63
N ARG A 81 2.20 -12.82 -10.28
CA ARG A 81 3.13 -13.08 -9.19
C ARG A 81 2.45 -13.08 -7.83
N LEU A 82 1.49 -12.16 -7.60
CA LEU A 82 0.71 -12.12 -6.37
C LEU A 82 -0.17 -13.36 -6.24
N LYS A 83 -0.84 -13.77 -7.32
CA LYS A 83 -1.62 -15.02 -7.36
C LYS A 83 -0.76 -16.24 -7.05
N GLN A 84 0.43 -16.31 -7.60
CA GLN A 84 1.37 -17.38 -7.33
C GLN A 84 1.85 -17.38 -5.87
N LEU A 85 2.18 -16.19 -5.33
CA LEU A 85 2.68 -16.04 -3.96
C LEU A 85 1.65 -16.48 -2.91
N TYR A 86 0.38 -16.12 -3.12
CA TYR A 86 -0.71 -16.41 -2.18
C TYR A 86 -1.52 -17.65 -2.57
N ASN A 87 -1.19 -18.33 -3.66
CA ASN A 87 -1.94 -19.46 -4.20
C ASN A 87 -3.45 -19.16 -4.30
N CYS A 88 -3.79 -18.04 -4.93
CA CYS A 88 -5.16 -17.57 -5.08
C CYS A 88 -5.56 -17.39 -6.55
N ASP A 89 -6.87 -17.44 -6.82
CA ASP A 89 -7.40 -17.34 -8.18
C ASP A 89 -7.47 -15.89 -8.69
N TYR A 90 -7.62 -14.93 -7.78
CA TYR A 90 -7.83 -13.54 -8.13
C TYR A 90 -6.90 -12.64 -7.30
N ALA A 91 -6.42 -11.57 -7.93
CA ALA A 91 -5.63 -10.53 -7.27
C ALA A 91 -5.92 -9.16 -7.92
N ASN A 92 -5.98 -8.12 -7.10
CA ASN A 92 -6.01 -6.73 -7.53
C ASN A 92 -4.80 -6.01 -6.92
N VAL A 93 -3.98 -5.42 -7.78
CA VAL A 93 -2.72 -4.76 -7.39
C VAL A 93 -2.79 -3.24 -7.49
N GLN A 94 -3.97 -2.68 -7.75
CA GLN A 94 -4.15 -1.24 -7.95
C GLN A 94 -4.23 -0.40 -6.66
N PRO A 95 -4.65 -0.93 -5.48
CA PRO A 95 -4.67 -0.11 -4.27
C PRO A 95 -3.29 0.48 -3.97
N HIS A 96 -3.25 1.78 -3.70
CA HIS A 96 -1.99 2.48 -3.38
C HIS A 96 -1.50 2.23 -1.94
N SER A 97 -2.34 1.63 -1.09
CA SER A 97 -2.04 1.34 0.31
C SER A 97 -2.92 0.23 0.87
N GLY A 98 -2.51 -0.39 1.98
CA GLY A 98 -3.36 -1.32 2.72
C GLY A 98 -4.65 -0.68 3.21
N ALA A 99 -4.62 0.60 3.56
CA ALA A 99 -5.83 1.34 3.95
C ALA A 99 -6.84 1.44 2.81
N GLN A 100 -6.38 1.70 1.57
CA GLN A 100 -7.26 1.71 0.39
C GLN A 100 -7.78 0.32 0.06
N ALA A 101 -6.95 -0.71 0.14
CA ALA A 101 -7.36 -2.09 -0.08
C ALA A 101 -8.46 -2.51 0.91
N ASN A 102 -8.28 -2.22 2.20
CA ASN A 102 -9.30 -2.47 3.22
C ASN A 102 -10.58 -1.68 2.95
N ALA A 103 -10.48 -0.40 2.57
CA ALA A 103 -11.65 0.40 2.24
C ALA A 103 -12.44 -0.19 1.06
N ALA A 104 -11.78 -0.67 0.03
CA ALA A 104 -12.41 -1.32 -1.11
C ALA A 104 -13.18 -2.59 -0.70
N ILE A 105 -12.60 -3.39 0.19
CA ILE A 105 -13.25 -4.59 0.74
C ILE A 105 -14.49 -4.21 1.55
N PHE A 106 -14.37 -3.24 2.45
CA PHE A 106 -15.52 -2.76 3.24
C PHE A 106 -16.65 -2.28 2.34
N LEU A 107 -16.35 -1.45 1.35
CA LEU A 107 -17.34 -0.93 0.40
C LEU A 107 -18.03 -2.04 -0.43
N THR A 108 -17.34 -3.16 -0.61
CA THR A 108 -17.89 -4.29 -1.40
C THR A 108 -18.76 -5.21 -0.56
N LEU A 109 -18.39 -5.45 0.71
CA LEU A 109 -18.95 -6.53 1.53
C LEU A 109 -19.93 -6.04 2.60
N VAL A 110 -19.87 -4.77 3.01
CA VAL A 110 -20.66 -4.25 4.14
C VAL A 110 -21.30 -2.90 3.81
N ASN A 111 -22.50 -2.67 4.34
CA ASN A 111 -23.20 -1.40 4.21
C ASN A 111 -22.95 -0.49 5.42
N PRO A 112 -23.01 0.84 5.25
CA PRO A 112 -22.94 1.76 6.39
C PRO A 112 -23.96 1.39 7.48
N GLY A 113 -23.48 1.27 8.71
CA GLY A 113 -24.31 0.88 9.86
C GLY A 113 -24.33 -0.62 10.17
N ASP A 114 -23.77 -1.46 9.30
CA ASP A 114 -23.61 -2.90 9.59
C ASP A 114 -22.64 -3.13 10.76
N VAL A 115 -22.75 -4.30 11.38
CA VAL A 115 -21.90 -4.69 12.50
C VAL A 115 -20.63 -5.32 11.95
N VAL A 116 -19.48 -4.80 12.41
CA VAL A 116 -18.15 -5.32 12.08
C VAL A 116 -17.41 -5.64 13.37
N MET A 117 -16.89 -6.84 13.47
CA MET A 117 -16.04 -7.25 14.58
C MET A 117 -14.57 -7.07 14.22
N GLY A 118 -13.82 -6.35 15.05
CA GLY A 118 -12.42 -6.04 14.85
C GLY A 118 -11.60 -6.18 16.12
N MET A 119 -10.33 -6.56 15.99
CA MET A 119 -9.43 -6.64 17.12
C MET A 119 -9.11 -5.23 17.65
N ASN A 120 -9.08 -5.08 18.98
CA ASN A 120 -8.72 -3.83 19.65
C ASN A 120 -7.31 -3.39 19.25
N LEU A 121 -7.15 -2.11 18.91
CA LEU A 121 -5.87 -1.54 18.46
C LEU A 121 -4.74 -1.78 19.47
N ALA A 122 -5.03 -1.63 20.76
CA ALA A 122 -4.06 -1.82 21.85
C ALA A 122 -3.58 -3.29 21.99
N GLN A 123 -4.25 -4.21 21.36
CA GLN A 123 -3.94 -5.65 21.43
C GLN A 123 -3.53 -6.24 20.06
N GLY A 124 -3.11 -5.40 19.12
CA GLY A 124 -2.63 -5.82 17.82
C GLY A 124 -3.59 -5.59 16.65
N GLY A 125 -4.74 -4.96 16.87
CA GLY A 125 -5.65 -4.55 15.82
C GLY A 125 -5.07 -3.50 14.88
N HIS A 126 -5.70 -3.31 13.73
CA HIS A 126 -5.32 -2.29 12.77
C HIS A 126 -6.31 -1.12 12.78
N LEU A 127 -5.82 0.10 12.53
CA LEU A 127 -6.66 1.32 12.48
C LEU A 127 -7.86 1.16 11.53
N THR A 128 -7.67 0.52 10.38
CA THR A 128 -8.71 0.35 9.35
C THR A 128 -9.76 -0.69 9.70
N HIS A 129 -9.64 -1.37 10.84
CA HIS A 129 -10.59 -2.37 11.31
C HIS A 129 -11.51 -1.86 12.43
N GLY A 130 -11.93 -0.60 12.33
CA GLY A 130 -12.95 -0.06 13.21
C GLY A 130 -12.48 0.96 14.23
N HIS A 131 -11.24 1.45 14.16
CA HIS A 131 -10.80 2.51 15.06
C HIS A 131 -11.63 3.79 14.84
N PRO A 132 -12.09 4.50 15.89
CA PRO A 132 -12.98 5.67 15.77
C PRO A 132 -12.43 6.81 14.89
N ALA A 133 -11.10 6.95 14.80
CA ALA A 133 -10.47 7.95 13.94
C ALA A 133 -10.46 7.55 12.45
N ASN A 134 -10.73 6.29 12.12
CA ASN A 134 -10.74 5.77 10.77
C ASN A 134 -12.14 5.79 10.16
N PHE A 135 -12.24 5.72 8.82
CA PHE A 135 -13.54 5.64 8.13
C PHE A 135 -14.39 4.47 8.64
N SER A 136 -13.78 3.32 8.90
CA SER A 136 -14.47 2.11 9.34
C SER A 136 -15.18 2.29 10.68
N GLY A 137 -14.54 2.95 11.64
CA GLY A 137 -15.15 3.26 12.93
C GLY A 137 -16.22 4.36 12.89
N LYS A 138 -16.27 5.14 11.79
CA LYS A 138 -17.29 6.20 11.58
C LYS A 138 -18.51 5.68 10.83
N GLN A 139 -18.35 4.69 9.96
CA GLN A 139 -19.43 4.20 9.08
C GLN A 139 -20.09 2.94 9.59
N TYR A 140 -19.41 2.13 10.38
CA TYR A 140 -19.88 0.82 10.83
C TYR A 140 -20.06 0.75 12.34
N LYS A 141 -20.88 -0.18 12.80
CA LYS A 141 -21.04 -0.46 14.24
C LYS A 141 -19.94 -1.46 14.65
N ILE A 142 -18.94 -0.97 15.33
CA ILE A 142 -17.79 -1.80 15.68
C ILE A 142 -18.03 -2.54 16.99
N VAL A 143 -17.81 -3.84 16.97
CA VAL A 143 -17.75 -4.71 18.15
C VAL A 143 -16.27 -5.11 18.30
N PRO A 144 -15.53 -4.47 19.23
CA PRO A 144 -14.14 -4.85 19.44
C PRO A 144 -14.02 -6.17 20.19
N TYR A 145 -13.04 -6.99 19.79
CA TYR A 145 -12.59 -8.12 20.60
C TYR A 145 -11.13 -7.91 21.00
N GLY A 146 -10.70 -8.63 22.02
CA GLY A 146 -9.36 -8.54 22.55
C GLY A 146 -8.84 -9.88 23.03
N LEU A 147 -7.72 -9.83 23.75
CA LEU A 147 -7.14 -10.99 24.39
C LEU A 147 -7.75 -11.19 25.77
N ASP A 148 -7.95 -12.44 26.12
CA ASP A 148 -8.26 -12.82 27.50
C ASP A 148 -7.06 -12.47 28.39
N PRO A 149 -7.27 -11.73 29.51
CA PRO A 149 -6.18 -11.25 30.34
C PRO A 149 -5.42 -12.35 31.11
N GLU A 150 -6.02 -13.52 31.31
CA GLU A 150 -5.40 -14.63 32.05
C GLU A 150 -4.60 -15.54 31.10
N THR A 151 -5.16 -15.83 29.93
CA THR A 151 -4.58 -16.79 28.98
C THR A 151 -3.75 -16.13 27.88
N GLY A 152 -3.97 -14.84 27.59
CA GLY A 152 -3.36 -14.15 26.46
C GLY A 152 -3.87 -14.62 25.08
N LEU A 153 -4.95 -15.41 25.04
CA LEU A 153 -5.55 -15.92 23.81
C LEU A 153 -6.79 -15.10 23.39
N ILE A 154 -7.21 -15.27 22.14
CA ILE A 154 -8.46 -14.72 21.60
C ILE A 154 -9.62 -15.61 21.99
#